data_254d802dacdd65b6e0fb1e78cbb14b0f
#
_entry.id   254d802dacdd65b6e0fb1e78cbb14b0f
#
_cell.length_a   1.000
_cell.length_b   1.000
_cell.length_c   1.000
_cell.angle_alpha   90.00
_cell.angle_beta   90.00
_cell.angle_gamma   90.00
#
_symmetry.space_group_name_H-M   'P 1'
#
loop_
_entity.id
_entity.type
_entity.pdbx_description
1 polymer ?
#
loop_
_entity_poly.entity_id
_entity_poly.type
_entity_poly.pdbx_seq_one_letter_code
_entity_poly.pdbx_strand_id
1 'polypeptide(L)'
;MLFRSQITVFVGNYDFWYESSQLLIRQQKEANKKAEARAKELREFIARFSANAKRAKSATSRKKELEKLEITDIKPSSRKYPFVDFKFERELGADILKVEGLTKKGFFTDLTFTVKPEDKIGFISESGNTLSMLFDILTGKEEADGGSFKWGSTVIPAYMPQNYDEFFDGVDLTLVRWLDQYSRQHDEEYLRSWLGRMLFSKEEALKKAKVLSGGEKVRCMLAKMMLMQGNFLILDEPTNHLDLESITSLNKGLINFKGPLLLVSHDHELVQTTCSRIIDIEGGVKVYDKDISYDEYIDEQSK
;
A
#
# COMPACT_ATOMS: atom_id res chain seq x y z
N MET A 1 33.07 17.03 11.61
CA MET A 1 31.66 17.20 11.24
C MET A 1 30.81 16.70 12.39
N LEU A 2 30.18 17.57 13.19
CA LEU A 2 29.32 17.19 14.32
C LEU A 2 27.93 16.90 13.77
N PHE A 3 27.54 15.63 13.70
CA PHE A 3 26.16 15.24 13.42
C PHE A 3 25.28 15.62 14.62
N ARG A 4 24.53 16.70 14.50
CA ARG A 4 23.44 17.03 15.43
C ARG A 4 22.22 16.20 15.08
N SER A 5 22.15 14.97 15.56
CA SER A 5 20.95 14.15 15.52
C SER A 5 19.98 14.68 16.57
N GLN A 6 18.79 15.13 16.16
CA GLN A 6 17.69 15.44 17.07
C GLN A 6 16.80 14.20 17.20
N ILE A 7 16.61 13.75 18.43
CA ILE A 7 15.65 12.68 18.74
C ILE A 7 14.37 13.36 19.23
N THR A 8 13.26 13.07 18.54
CA THR A 8 11.94 13.52 18.97
C THR A 8 11.18 12.31 19.50
N VAL A 9 10.69 12.40 20.72
CA VAL A 9 9.93 11.33 21.39
C VAL A 9 8.44 11.62 21.21
N PHE A 10 7.67 10.64 20.72
CA PHE A 10 6.23 10.65 20.68
C PHE A 10 5.72 9.55 21.61
N VAL A 11 4.72 9.85 22.42
CA VAL A 11 4.08 8.88 23.30
C VAL A 11 2.84 8.35 22.60
N GLY A 12 2.86 7.07 22.22
CA GLY A 12 1.74 6.42 21.51
C GLY A 12 2.25 5.31 20.57
N ASN A 13 1.33 4.74 19.80
CA ASN A 13 1.63 3.75 18.78
C ASN A 13 2.19 4.41 17.48
N TYR A 14 2.50 3.59 16.49
CA TYR A 14 3.05 4.06 15.22
C TYR A 14 2.09 5.01 14.48
N ASP A 15 0.79 4.74 14.49
CA ASP A 15 -0.21 5.54 13.80
C ASP A 15 -0.35 6.92 14.39
N PHE A 16 -0.40 7.02 15.72
CA PHE A 16 -0.37 8.30 16.42
C PHE A 16 0.89 9.10 16.05
N TRP A 17 2.04 8.42 16.05
CA TRP A 17 3.29 9.05 15.61
C TRP A 17 3.21 9.53 14.15
N TYR A 18 2.69 8.68 13.25
CA TYR A 18 2.58 9.00 11.82
C TYR A 18 1.69 10.22 11.59
N GLU A 19 0.47 10.21 12.12
CA GLU A 19 -0.49 11.33 11.98
C GLU A 19 0.05 12.63 12.60
N SER A 20 0.59 12.54 13.81
CA SER A 20 1.19 13.67 14.51
C SER A 20 2.37 14.25 13.75
N SER A 21 3.25 13.41 13.19
CA SER A 21 4.40 13.84 12.41
C SER A 21 3.98 14.52 11.09
N GLN A 22 2.96 13.98 10.40
CA GLN A 22 2.41 14.59 9.17
C GLN A 22 1.76 15.94 9.46
N LEU A 23 1.01 16.04 10.56
CA LEU A 23 0.40 17.29 10.99
C LEU A 23 1.46 18.36 11.29
N LEU A 24 2.52 18.02 12.04
CA LEU A 24 3.62 18.92 12.35
C LEU A 24 4.34 19.40 11.08
N ILE A 25 4.63 18.50 10.14
CA ILE A 25 5.25 18.85 8.86
C ILE A 25 4.36 19.81 8.06
N ARG A 26 3.04 19.56 8.03
CA ARG A 26 2.08 20.44 7.34
C ARG A 26 2.05 21.83 7.97
N GLN A 27 1.94 21.90 9.29
CA GLN A 27 1.94 23.18 10.03
C GLN A 27 3.24 23.95 9.80
N GLN A 28 4.37 23.28 9.80
CA GLN A 28 5.69 23.87 9.58
C GLN A 28 5.85 24.40 8.14
N LYS A 29 5.34 23.66 7.13
CA LYS A 29 5.30 24.11 5.73
C LYS A 29 4.44 25.35 5.56
N GLU A 30 3.27 25.41 6.20
CA GLU A 30 2.39 26.58 6.16
C GLU A 30 3.01 27.79 6.85
N ALA A 31 3.65 27.58 8.01
CA ALA A 31 4.36 28.65 8.71
C ALA A 31 5.52 29.20 7.87
N ASN A 32 6.33 28.32 7.25
CA ASN A 32 7.40 28.76 6.35
C ASN A 32 6.89 29.52 5.15
N LYS A 33 5.81 29.07 4.51
CA LYS A 33 5.17 29.77 3.38
C LYS A 33 4.72 31.19 3.76
N LYS A 34 4.15 31.35 4.96
CA LYS A 34 3.78 32.68 5.50
C LYS A 34 5.01 33.54 5.79
N ALA A 35 6.05 32.96 6.39
CA ALA A 35 7.31 33.63 6.69
C ALA A 35 8.04 34.06 5.41
N GLU A 36 8.10 33.23 4.37
CA GLU A 36 8.68 33.56 3.07
C GLU A 36 7.93 34.70 2.36
N ALA A 37 6.59 34.65 2.35
CA ALA A 37 5.77 35.73 1.81
C ALA A 37 6.04 37.05 2.54
N ARG A 38 6.10 37.02 3.87
CA ARG A 38 6.42 38.19 4.69
C ARG A 38 7.83 38.68 4.47
N ALA A 39 8.81 37.80 4.35
CA ALA A 39 10.18 38.14 4.04
C ALA A 39 10.30 38.86 2.68
N LYS A 40 9.54 38.39 1.68
CA LYS A 40 9.48 39.01 0.36
C LYS A 40 8.94 40.46 0.43
N GLU A 41 7.80 40.67 1.10
CA GLU A 41 7.23 41.99 1.32
C GLU A 41 8.22 42.95 2.02
N LEU A 42 8.88 42.47 3.08
CA LEU A 42 9.85 43.28 3.82
C LEU A 42 11.06 43.64 2.95
N ARG A 43 11.59 42.69 2.17
CA ARG A 43 12.70 42.97 1.23
C ARG A 43 12.32 44.01 0.17
N GLU A 44 11.13 43.89 -0.41
CA GLU A 44 10.63 44.87 -1.40
C GLU A 44 10.47 46.28 -0.78
N PHE A 45 9.93 46.35 0.45
CA PHE A 45 9.81 47.60 1.17
C PHE A 45 11.18 48.24 1.46
N ILE A 46 12.12 47.44 1.98
CA ILE A 46 13.49 47.89 2.28
C ILE A 46 14.16 48.42 1.00
N ALA A 47 14.05 47.67 -0.12
CA ALA A 47 14.64 48.04 -1.39
C ALA A 47 14.09 49.41 -1.91
N ARG A 48 12.77 49.67 -1.77
CA ARG A 48 12.13 50.91 -2.23
C ARG A 48 12.47 52.13 -1.36
N PHE A 49 12.67 51.92 -0.07
CA PHE A 49 12.73 53.08 0.87
C PHE A 49 14.05 53.24 1.61
N SER A 50 15.05 52.34 1.41
CA SER A 50 16.37 52.42 2.06
C SER A 50 17.13 53.72 1.76
N ALA A 51 16.97 54.29 0.56
CA ALA A 51 17.63 55.55 0.13
C ALA A 51 16.84 56.82 0.52
N ASN A 52 15.64 56.73 1.09
CA ASN A 52 14.82 57.87 1.42
C ASN A 52 15.00 58.30 2.87
N ALA A 53 15.64 59.45 3.12
CA ALA A 53 15.97 59.96 4.45
C ALA A 53 14.76 60.03 5.41
N LYS A 54 13.58 60.43 4.91
CA LYS A 54 12.35 60.53 5.73
C LYS A 54 11.79 59.15 6.14
N ARG A 55 12.11 58.08 5.41
CA ARG A 55 11.64 56.71 5.66
C ARG A 55 12.74 55.76 6.12
N ALA A 56 13.98 56.20 6.24
CA ALA A 56 15.13 55.41 6.67
C ALA A 56 14.90 54.69 8.02
N LYS A 57 14.29 55.38 8.99
CA LYS A 57 13.96 54.79 10.30
C LYS A 57 12.97 53.65 10.19
N SER A 58 11.97 53.73 9.29
CA SER A 58 11.01 52.66 9.02
C SER A 58 11.66 51.46 8.28
N ALA A 59 12.57 51.74 7.34
CA ALA A 59 13.32 50.69 6.65
C ALA A 59 14.25 49.91 7.61
N THR A 60 14.88 50.59 8.57
CA THR A 60 15.69 49.95 9.61
C THR A 60 14.85 49.08 10.55
N SER A 61 13.64 49.55 10.92
CA SER A 61 12.71 48.70 11.72
C SER A 61 12.31 47.44 10.98
N ARG A 62 11.99 47.57 9.67
CA ARG A 62 11.64 46.41 8.82
C ARG A 62 12.80 45.46 8.58
N LYS A 63 14.04 45.97 8.53
CA LYS A 63 15.24 45.15 8.47
C LYS A 63 15.39 44.28 9.74
N LYS A 64 15.17 44.86 10.92
CA LYS A 64 15.16 44.11 12.18
C LYS A 64 14.04 43.09 12.26
N GLU A 65 12.88 43.36 11.68
CA GLU A 65 11.77 42.44 11.56
C GLU A 65 12.15 41.27 10.64
N LEU A 66 12.80 41.52 9.49
CA LEU A 66 13.30 40.49 8.58
C LEU A 66 14.36 39.60 9.23
N GLU A 67 15.27 40.16 10.02
CA GLU A 67 16.31 39.44 10.74
C GLU A 67 15.74 38.50 11.85
N LYS A 68 14.55 38.81 12.36
CA LYS A 68 13.83 37.98 13.35
C LYS A 68 12.93 36.92 12.76
N LEU A 69 12.71 36.95 11.43
CA LEU A 69 11.92 35.94 10.75
C LEU A 69 12.73 34.62 10.69
N GLU A 70 12.34 33.68 11.52
CA GLU A 70 12.90 32.33 11.50
C GLU A 70 12.17 31.50 10.42
N ILE A 71 12.87 31.17 9.34
CA ILE A 71 12.43 30.14 8.40
C ILE A 71 13.06 28.85 8.89
N THR A 72 12.23 27.99 9.46
CA THR A 72 12.71 26.69 9.99
C THR A 72 13.05 25.78 8.82
N ASP A 73 14.27 25.26 8.80
CA ASP A 73 14.67 24.25 7.82
C ASP A 73 13.92 22.94 8.09
N ILE A 74 12.92 22.67 7.25
CA ILE A 74 12.15 21.43 7.32
C ILE A 74 13.04 20.36 6.72
N LYS A 75 13.69 19.59 7.59
CA LYS A 75 14.42 18.40 7.12
C LYS A 75 13.43 17.44 6.48
N PRO A 76 13.62 17.08 5.20
CA PRO A 76 12.78 16.07 4.57
C PRO A 76 12.89 14.77 5.37
N SER A 77 11.77 14.12 5.61
CA SER A 77 11.77 12.79 6.23
C SER A 77 12.67 11.88 5.39
N SER A 78 13.57 11.13 6.04
CA SER A 78 14.35 10.10 5.39
C SER A 78 13.49 8.89 4.98
N ARG A 79 12.27 8.79 5.51
CA ARG A 79 11.32 7.73 5.22
C ARG A 79 10.71 7.92 3.84
N LYS A 80 10.73 6.85 3.08
CA LYS A 80 10.15 6.81 1.73
C LYS A 80 9.01 5.81 1.73
N TYR A 81 7.90 6.21 1.14
CA TYR A 81 6.71 5.38 1.01
C TYR A 81 6.59 4.95 -0.45
N PRO A 82 6.47 3.66 -0.76
CA PRO A 82 6.15 3.24 -2.10
C PRO A 82 4.75 3.73 -2.48
N PHE A 83 4.51 3.94 -3.76
CA PHE A 83 3.19 4.33 -4.24
C PHE A 83 2.38 3.08 -4.57
N VAL A 84 1.33 2.82 -3.78
CA VAL A 84 0.38 1.72 -4.01
C VAL A 84 -1.00 2.31 -4.29
N ASP A 85 -1.52 2.07 -5.50
CA ASP A 85 -2.83 2.55 -5.94
C ASP A 85 -3.37 1.57 -7.00
N PHE A 86 -4.24 0.67 -6.57
CA PHE A 86 -4.85 -0.31 -7.45
C PHE A 86 -6.01 0.31 -8.22
N LYS A 87 -5.88 0.37 -9.53
CA LYS A 87 -6.90 0.89 -10.45
C LYS A 87 -7.22 -0.13 -11.50
N PHE A 88 -8.45 -0.12 -11.96
CA PHE A 88 -8.92 -0.92 -13.07
C PHE A 88 -9.82 -0.08 -13.98
N GLU A 89 -9.85 -0.45 -15.26
CA GLU A 89 -10.66 0.23 -16.29
C GLU A 89 -11.95 -0.53 -16.57
N ARG A 90 -11.91 -1.87 -16.45
CA ARG A 90 -13.07 -2.71 -16.76
C ARG A 90 -14.03 -2.74 -15.58
N GLU A 91 -15.23 -2.23 -15.79
CA GLU A 91 -16.30 -2.26 -14.80
C GLU A 91 -16.72 -3.70 -14.45
N LEU A 92 -17.09 -3.89 -13.19
CA LEU A 92 -17.58 -5.17 -12.67
C LEU A 92 -19.07 -5.33 -12.97
N GLY A 93 -19.47 -6.54 -13.35
CA GLY A 93 -20.88 -6.93 -13.41
C GLY A 93 -21.44 -7.27 -12.02
N ALA A 94 -22.70 -7.71 -11.97
CA ALA A 94 -23.36 -8.12 -10.73
C ALA A 94 -22.79 -9.46 -10.19
N ASP A 95 -22.45 -10.38 -11.09
CA ASP A 95 -21.88 -11.68 -10.72
C ASP A 95 -20.35 -11.56 -10.66
N ILE A 96 -19.78 -11.81 -9.48
CA ILE A 96 -18.35 -11.70 -9.23
C ILE A 96 -17.72 -13.09 -9.08
N LEU A 97 -18.01 -13.80 -8.01
CA LEU A 97 -17.51 -15.13 -7.75
C LEU A 97 -18.56 -15.91 -6.96
N LYS A 98 -18.85 -17.13 -7.43
CA LYS A 98 -19.68 -18.09 -6.71
C LYS A 98 -18.90 -19.37 -6.51
N VAL A 99 -18.83 -19.85 -5.28
CA VAL A 99 -18.20 -21.11 -4.88
C VAL A 99 -19.25 -22.00 -4.27
N GLU A 100 -19.37 -23.25 -4.75
CA GLU A 100 -20.40 -24.20 -4.34
C GLU A 100 -19.78 -25.57 -4.03
N GLY A 101 -19.82 -25.96 -2.76
CA GLY A 101 -19.40 -27.29 -2.30
C GLY A 101 -17.92 -27.60 -2.56
N LEU A 102 -17.07 -26.55 -2.69
CA LEU A 102 -15.68 -26.74 -3.10
C LEU A 102 -14.93 -27.59 -2.07
N THR A 103 -14.22 -28.62 -2.55
CA THR A 103 -13.55 -29.60 -1.70
C THR A 103 -12.15 -29.88 -2.24
N LYS A 104 -11.15 -29.89 -1.35
CA LYS A 104 -9.78 -30.34 -1.60
C LYS A 104 -9.33 -31.23 -0.45
N LYS A 105 -9.07 -32.50 -0.71
CA LYS A 105 -8.66 -33.48 0.32
C LYS A 105 -7.42 -33.01 1.08
N GLY A 106 -7.49 -33.06 2.40
CA GLY A 106 -6.40 -32.63 3.28
C GLY A 106 -6.35 -31.14 3.56
N PHE A 107 -7.23 -30.33 2.95
CA PHE A 107 -7.29 -28.90 3.15
C PHE A 107 -8.67 -28.42 3.59
N PHE A 108 -9.74 -28.66 2.77
CA PHE A 108 -11.08 -28.21 3.11
C PHE A 108 -12.16 -29.06 2.43
N THR A 109 -13.37 -29.00 2.98
CA THR A 109 -14.54 -29.75 2.51
C THR A 109 -15.77 -28.87 2.46
N ASP A 110 -16.54 -28.96 1.37
CA ASP A 110 -17.86 -28.33 1.20
C ASP A 110 -17.87 -26.79 1.43
N LEU A 111 -16.83 -26.10 0.95
CA LEU A 111 -16.80 -24.64 1.03
C LEU A 111 -17.80 -24.03 0.07
N THR A 112 -18.71 -23.24 0.61
CA THR A 112 -19.74 -22.51 -0.18
C THR A 112 -19.80 -21.06 0.27
N PHE A 113 -19.55 -20.13 -0.64
CA PHE A 113 -19.69 -18.69 -0.43
C PHE A 113 -19.84 -17.94 -1.76
N THR A 114 -20.31 -16.72 -1.70
CA THR A 114 -20.47 -15.83 -2.87
C THR A 114 -19.80 -14.49 -2.57
N VAL A 115 -19.14 -13.92 -3.56
CA VAL A 115 -18.51 -12.59 -3.46
C VAL A 115 -19.29 -11.59 -4.28
N LYS A 116 -19.62 -10.44 -3.69
CA LYS A 116 -20.31 -9.30 -4.31
C LYS A 116 -19.30 -8.24 -4.80
N PRO A 117 -19.73 -7.29 -5.66
CA PRO A 117 -18.82 -6.28 -6.24
C PRO A 117 -18.04 -5.43 -5.23
N GLU A 118 -18.59 -5.20 -4.03
CA GLU A 118 -17.99 -4.33 -3.01
C GLU A 118 -17.40 -5.11 -1.83
N ASP A 119 -17.45 -6.45 -1.87
CA ASP A 119 -16.99 -7.29 -0.77
C ASP A 119 -15.48 -7.19 -0.58
N LYS A 120 -15.06 -6.87 0.62
CA LYS A 120 -13.68 -6.99 1.09
C LYS A 120 -13.63 -8.02 2.20
N ILE A 121 -13.20 -9.22 1.87
CA ILE A 121 -13.31 -10.40 2.72
C ILE A 121 -11.95 -10.72 3.32
N GLY A 122 -11.88 -10.70 4.66
CA GLY A 122 -10.77 -11.28 5.41
C GLY A 122 -11.03 -12.77 5.63
N PHE A 123 -10.10 -13.59 5.16
CA PHE A 123 -10.12 -15.03 5.43
C PHE A 123 -9.24 -15.35 6.62
N ILE A 124 -9.76 -16.17 7.52
CA ILE A 124 -9.06 -16.66 8.69
C ILE A 124 -9.03 -18.19 8.64
N SER A 125 -7.94 -18.80 9.08
CA SER A 125 -7.81 -20.24 9.24
C SER A 125 -6.67 -20.56 10.20
N GLU A 126 -6.78 -21.66 10.92
CA GLU A 126 -5.68 -22.22 11.73
C GLU A 126 -4.45 -22.59 10.87
N SER A 127 -4.68 -22.94 9.61
CA SER A 127 -3.63 -23.30 8.66
C SER A 127 -3.60 -22.38 7.46
N GLY A 128 -2.54 -21.56 7.33
CA GLY A 128 -2.33 -20.71 6.17
C GLY A 128 -2.31 -21.49 4.85
N ASN A 129 -1.80 -22.71 4.85
CA ASN A 129 -1.77 -23.55 3.66
C ASN A 129 -3.18 -23.88 3.11
N THR A 130 -4.20 -23.92 3.99
CA THR A 130 -5.60 -24.13 3.58
C THR A 130 -6.08 -22.99 2.69
N LEU A 131 -5.77 -21.75 3.06
CA LEU A 131 -6.17 -20.56 2.33
C LEU A 131 -5.37 -20.37 1.04
N SER A 132 -4.06 -20.62 1.07
CA SER A 132 -3.24 -20.62 -0.14
C SER A 132 -3.75 -21.65 -1.16
N MET A 133 -4.11 -22.87 -0.72
CA MET A 133 -4.70 -23.89 -1.58
C MET A 133 -6.04 -23.44 -2.18
N LEU A 134 -6.90 -22.79 -1.39
CA LEU A 134 -8.16 -22.22 -1.90
C LEU A 134 -7.88 -21.18 -3.02
N PHE A 135 -6.93 -20.28 -2.80
CA PHE A 135 -6.60 -19.26 -3.79
C PHE A 135 -5.93 -19.81 -5.04
N ASP A 136 -5.10 -20.83 -4.90
CA ASP A 136 -4.50 -21.55 -6.04
C ASP A 136 -5.56 -22.25 -6.89
N ILE A 137 -6.59 -22.86 -6.28
CA ILE A 137 -7.72 -23.43 -7.01
C ILE A 137 -8.52 -22.32 -7.72
N LEU A 138 -8.87 -21.24 -7.04
CA LEU A 138 -9.63 -20.12 -7.63
C LEU A 138 -8.90 -19.47 -8.79
N THR A 139 -7.57 -19.48 -8.78
CA THR A 139 -6.73 -18.93 -9.86
C THR A 139 -6.33 -19.93 -10.93
N GLY A 140 -6.76 -21.20 -10.78
CA GLY A 140 -6.52 -22.27 -11.75
C GLY A 140 -5.12 -22.84 -11.74
N LYS A 141 -4.34 -22.62 -10.67
CA LYS A 141 -3.04 -23.28 -10.43
C LYS A 141 -3.22 -24.71 -9.96
N GLU A 142 -4.28 -24.98 -9.21
CA GLU A 142 -4.63 -26.30 -8.68
C GLU A 142 -6.07 -26.65 -9.05
N GLU A 143 -6.37 -27.97 -9.07
CA GLU A 143 -7.71 -28.48 -9.33
C GLU A 143 -8.40 -28.87 -8.01
N ALA A 144 -9.70 -28.63 -7.92
CA ALA A 144 -10.52 -29.09 -6.82
C ALA A 144 -10.83 -30.60 -6.96
N ASP A 145 -10.98 -31.30 -5.83
CA ASP A 145 -11.42 -32.70 -5.84
C ASP A 145 -12.96 -32.84 -5.94
N GLY A 146 -13.69 -31.78 -5.62
CA GLY A 146 -15.15 -31.75 -5.70
C GLY A 146 -15.69 -30.33 -5.61
N GLY A 147 -17.01 -30.21 -5.90
CA GLY A 147 -17.65 -28.91 -5.98
C GLY A 147 -17.30 -28.12 -7.25
N SER A 148 -17.64 -26.84 -7.27
CA SER A 148 -17.35 -25.99 -8.41
C SER A 148 -17.24 -24.52 -7.98
N PHE A 149 -16.60 -23.72 -8.81
CA PHE A 149 -16.66 -22.26 -8.69
C PHE A 149 -16.86 -21.60 -10.06
N LYS A 150 -17.40 -20.41 -10.06
CA LYS A 150 -17.64 -19.66 -11.27
C LYS A 150 -17.31 -18.19 -11.09
N TRP A 151 -16.40 -17.68 -11.93
CA TRP A 151 -16.10 -16.26 -12.07
C TRP A 151 -17.14 -15.55 -12.92
N GLY A 152 -17.49 -14.33 -12.56
CA GLY A 152 -18.22 -13.44 -13.43
C GLY A 152 -17.45 -13.10 -14.70
N SER A 153 -18.11 -12.94 -15.82
CA SER A 153 -17.48 -12.74 -17.14
C SER A 153 -16.66 -11.44 -17.25
N THR A 154 -16.90 -10.48 -16.37
CA THR A 154 -16.19 -9.18 -16.34
C THR A 154 -15.01 -9.17 -15.40
N VAL A 155 -14.84 -10.21 -14.56
CA VAL A 155 -13.81 -10.27 -13.53
C VAL A 155 -12.45 -10.56 -14.13
N ILE A 156 -11.45 -9.80 -13.69
CA ILE A 156 -10.03 -9.98 -14.00
C ILE A 156 -9.32 -10.13 -12.65
N PRO A 157 -9.09 -11.36 -12.16
CA PRO A 157 -8.41 -11.57 -10.89
C PRO A 157 -6.92 -11.23 -11.00
N ALA A 158 -6.40 -10.54 -9.98
CA ALA A 158 -4.97 -10.34 -9.76
C ALA A 158 -4.60 -11.00 -8.45
N TYR A 159 -3.72 -11.99 -8.51
CA TYR A 159 -3.31 -12.80 -7.38
C TYR A 159 -1.86 -12.54 -6.96
N MET A 160 -1.69 -12.33 -5.68
CA MET A 160 -0.41 -12.25 -4.99
C MET A 160 -0.32 -13.45 -4.02
N PRO A 161 0.41 -14.50 -4.39
CA PRO A 161 0.57 -15.70 -3.54
C PRO A 161 1.50 -15.40 -2.36
N GLN A 162 1.46 -16.26 -1.34
CA GLN A 162 2.37 -16.18 -0.20
C GLN A 162 3.84 -16.43 -0.59
N ASN A 163 4.09 -17.35 -1.53
CA ASN A 163 5.41 -17.65 -2.05
C ASN A 163 5.61 -17.07 -3.45
N TYR A 164 6.71 -16.35 -3.63
CA TYR A 164 7.05 -15.67 -4.89
C TYR A 164 8.17 -16.36 -5.67
N ASP A 165 8.67 -17.51 -5.25
CA ASP A 165 9.86 -18.14 -5.82
C ASP A 165 9.68 -18.42 -7.31
N GLU A 166 8.49 -18.85 -7.73
CA GLU A 166 8.16 -19.07 -9.14
C GLU A 166 8.37 -17.84 -10.05
N PHE A 167 8.25 -16.62 -9.48
CA PHE A 167 8.39 -15.36 -10.23
C PHE A 167 9.82 -14.85 -10.30
N PHE A 168 10.68 -15.28 -9.37
CA PHE A 168 12.00 -14.67 -9.20
C PHE A 168 13.16 -15.67 -9.25
N ASP A 169 12.98 -16.89 -8.74
CA ASP A 169 14.06 -17.84 -8.61
C ASP A 169 14.52 -18.36 -9.97
N GLY A 170 15.83 -18.24 -10.21
CA GLY A 170 16.44 -18.59 -11.48
C GLY A 170 16.15 -17.60 -12.64
N VAL A 171 15.34 -16.58 -12.41
CA VAL A 171 14.97 -15.60 -13.45
C VAL A 171 16.12 -14.61 -13.69
N ASP A 172 16.79 -14.75 -14.83
CA ASP A 172 17.95 -13.93 -15.20
C ASP A 172 17.57 -12.67 -16.01
N LEU A 173 16.41 -12.11 -15.78
CA LEU A 173 15.93 -10.86 -16.38
C LEU A 173 16.25 -9.67 -15.45
N THR A 174 16.53 -8.50 -16.05
CA THR A 174 16.52 -7.25 -15.27
C THR A 174 15.10 -6.93 -14.80
N LEU A 175 14.95 -6.15 -13.71
CA LEU A 175 13.61 -5.81 -13.18
C LEU A 175 12.73 -5.14 -14.24
N VAL A 176 13.30 -4.28 -15.08
CA VAL A 176 12.54 -3.65 -16.17
C VAL A 176 11.99 -4.72 -17.12
N ARG A 177 12.83 -5.70 -17.55
CA ARG A 177 12.40 -6.78 -18.45
C ARG A 177 11.46 -7.77 -17.76
N TRP A 178 11.65 -7.98 -16.47
CA TRP A 178 10.74 -8.81 -15.67
C TRP A 178 9.34 -8.16 -15.58
N LEU A 179 9.27 -6.86 -15.34
CA LEU A 179 8.01 -6.13 -15.24
C LEU A 179 7.32 -5.99 -16.60
N ASP A 180 8.09 -5.91 -17.68
CA ASP A 180 7.60 -5.82 -19.08
C ASP A 180 6.68 -6.98 -19.47
N GLN A 181 6.91 -8.17 -18.92
CA GLN A 181 6.08 -9.36 -19.20
C GLN A 181 4.61 -9.19 -18.75
N TYR A 182 4.34 -8.28 -17.82
CA TYR A 182 3.02 -8.05 -17.23
C TYR A 182 2.39 -6.73 -17.69
N SER A 183 3.10 -5.96 -18.53
CA SER A 183 2.66 -4.65 -18.98
C SER A 183 2.01 -4.74 -20.35
N ARG A 184 0.95 -3.95 -20.55
CA ARG A 184 0.37 -3.72 -21.88
C ARG A 184 1.18 -2.70 -22.69
N GLN A 185 1.96 -1.87 -22.01
CA GLN A 185 2.79 -0.83 -22.59
C GLN A 185 4.26 -1.19 -22.39
N HIS A 186 4.96 -1.51 -23.49
CA HIS A 186 6.33 -2.03 -23.50
C HIS A 186 7.40 -0.92 -23.59
N ASP A 187 7.08 0.28 -23.12
CA ASP A 187 8.00 1.41 -23.07
C ASP A 187 8.89 1.34 -21.82
N GLU A 188 10.20 1.46 -22.02
CA GLU A 188 11.18 1.31 -20.94
C GLU A 188 11.08 2.42 -19.91
N GLU A 189 10.80 3.67 -20.32
CA GLU A 189 10.66 4.81 -19.40
C GLU A 189 9.41 4.65 -18.54
N TYR A 190 8.32 4.19 -19.13
CA TYR A 190 7.09 3.85 -18.43
C TYR A 190 7.33 2.78 -17.35
N LEU A 191 8.00 1.68 -17.70
CA LEU A 191 8.31 0.59 -16.75
C LEU A 191 9.25 1.05 -15.63
N ARG A 192 10.28 1.84 -15.95
CA ARG A 192 11.16 2.46 -14.96
C ARG A 192 10.42 3.40 -14.01
N SER A 193 9.40 4.11 -14.50
CA SER A 193 8.57 4.97 -13.66
C SER A 193 7.80 4.16 -12.61
N TRP A 194 7.29 2.98 -12.97
CA TRP A 194 6.64 2.06 -12.03
C TRP A 194 7.60 1.51 -10.98
N LEU A 195 8.79 1.09 -11.38
CA LEU A 195 9.83 0.67 -10.44
C LEU A 195 10.24 1.82 -9.52
N GLY A 196 10.36 3.04 -10.04
CA GLY A 196 10.64 4.23 -9.23
C GLY A 196 9.55 4.52 -8.19
N ARG A 197 8.27 4.30 -8.52
CA ARG A 197 7.15 4.40 -7.56
C ARG A 197 7.27 3.36 -6.44
N MET A 198 7.87 2.19 -6.74
CA MET A 198 8.18 1.14 -5.76
C MET A 198 9.55 1.34 -5.09
N LEU A 199 10.11 2.55 -5.16
CA LEU A 199 11.36 2.96 -4.52
C LEU A 199 12.62 2.28 -5.09
N PHE A 200 12.57 1.71 -6.27
CA PHE A 200 13.79 1.27 -6.95
C PHE A 200 14.49 2.47 -7.59
N SER A 201 15.76 2.64 -7.28
CA SER A 201 16.60 3.64 -7.94
C SER A 201 16.85 3.28 -9.42
N LYS A 202 17.41 4.23 -10.18
CA LYS A 202 17.75 3.99 -11.60
C LYS A 202 18.66 2.78 -11.77
N GLU A 203 19.62 2.58 -10.87
CA GLU A 203 20.58 1.47 -10.90
C GLU A 203 19.92 0.16 -10.43
N GLU A 204 19.06 0.22 -9.41
CA GLU A 204 18.35 -0.96 -8.92
C GLU A 204 17.37 -1.53 -9.93
N ALA A 205 16.79 -0.71 -10.81
CA ALA A 205 15.94 -1.18 -11.90
C ALA A 205 16.68 -2.11 -12.89
N LEU A 206 18.01 -2.11 -12.88
CA LEU A 206 18.87 -2.98 -13.68
C LEU A 206 19.30 -4.27 -12.95
N LYS A 207 19.00 -4.40 -11.66
CA LYS A 207 19.24 -5.65 -10.93
C LYS A 207 18.53 -6.82 -11.60
N LYS A 208 19.10 -8.00 -11.47
CA LYS A 208 18.45 -9.25 -11.92
C LYS A 208 17.35 -9.66 -10.91
N ALA A 209 16.23 -10.18 -11.42
CA ALA A 209 15.11 -10.62 -10.59
C ALA A 209 15.52 -11.66 -9.53
N LYS A 210 16.41 -12.57 -9.87
CA LYS A 210 16.92 -13.65 -8.99
C LYS A 210 17.73 -13.19 -7.77
N VAL A 211 18.18 -11.93 -7.71
CA VAL A 211 19.02 -11.43 -6.59
C VAL A 211 18.26 -10.51 -5.62
N LEU A 212 16.95 -10.42 -5.75
CA LEU A 212 16.13 -9.55 -4.92
C LEU A 212 15.99 -10.06 -3.49
N SER A 213 16.01 -9.14 -2.53
CA SER A 213 15.57 -9.40 -1.15
C SER A 213 14.06 -9.64 -1.09
N GLY A 214 13.56 -10.24 0.02
CA GLY A 214 12.14 -10.50 0.21
C GLY A 214 11.27 -9.25 0.03
N GLY A 215 11.63 -8.13 0.67
CA GLY A 215 10.89 -6.87 0.52
C GLY A 215 10.96 -6.27 -0.90
N GLU A 216 12.06 -6.45 -1.63
CA GLU A 216 12.15 -6.07 -3.04
C GLU A 216 11.24 -6.94 -3.91
N LYS A 217 11.20 -8.27 -3.68
CA LYS A 217 10.27 -9.20 -4.36
C LYS A 217 8.82 -8.74 -4.17
N VAL A 218 8.40 -8.44 -2.92
CA VAL A 218 7.04 -7.97 -2.62
C VAL A 218 6.73 -6.66 -3.35
N ARG A 219 7.61 -5.67 -3.31
CA ARG A 219 7.39 -4.41 -4.05
C ARG A 219 7.29 -4.61 -5.57
N CYS A 220 8.06 -5.54 -6.15
CA CYS A 220 7.90 -5.93 -7.55
C CYS A 220 6.54 -6.59 -7.82
N MET A 221 6.06 -7.47 -6.93
CA MET A 221 4.74 -8.08 -7.05
C MET A 221 3.62 -7.03 -6.99
N LEU A 222 3.72 -6.04 -6.10
CA LEU A 222 2.76 -4.93 -6.06
C LEU A 222 2.77 -4.11 -7.35
N ALA A 223 3.95 -3.82 -7.92
CA ALA A 223 4.06 -3.16 -9.22
C ALA A 223 3.39 -3.98 -10.33
N LYS A 224 3.64 -5.30 -10.37
CA LYS A 224 3.00 -6.23 -11.31
C LYS A 224 1.48 -6.16 -11.20
N MET A 225 0.93 -6.28 -9.98
CA MET A 225 -0.51 -6.26 -9.78
C MET A 225 -1.16 -4.94 -10.23
N MET A 226 -0.53 -3.81 -9.94
CA MET A 226 -1.01 -2.51 -10.38
C MET A 226 -0.99 -2.38 -11.92
N LEU A 227 0.05 -2.92 -12.58
CA LEU A 227 0.15 -2.92 -14.05
C LEU A 227 -0.88 -3.82 -14.73
N MET A 228 -1.22 -4.94 -14.12
CA MET A 228 -2.24 -5.87 -14.64
C MET A 228 -3.64 -5.28 -14.59
N GLN A 229 -3.88 -4.23 -13.79
CA GLN A 229 -5.18 -3.56 -13.66
C GLN A 229 -6.33 -4.55 -13.36
N GLY A 230 -6.07 -5.54 -12.51
CA GLY A 230 -7.11 -6.47 -12.06
C GLY A 230 -8.20 -5.73 -11.31
N ASN A 231 -9.45 -6.09 -11.57
CA ASN A 231 -10.61 -5.52 -10.89
C ASN A 231 -11.09 -6.38 -9.70
N PHE A 232 -10.39 -7.47 -9.43
CA PHE A 232 -10.55 -8.35 -8.27
C PHE A 232 -9.17 -8.67 -7.71
N LEU A 233 -8.94 -8.42 -6.43
CA LEU A 233 -7.65 -8.70 -5.79
C LEU A 233 -7.74 -9.94 -4.91
N ILE A 234 -6.72 -10.77 -4.97
CA ILE A 234 -6.48 -11.89 -4.06
C ILE A 234 -5.08 -11.70 -3.46
N LEU A 235 -5.00 -11.52 -2.15
CA LEU A 235 -3.74 -11.25 -1.45
C LEU A 235 -3.54 -12.28 -0.34
N ASP A 236 -2.47 -13.04 -0.45
CA ASP A 236 -2.08 -14.06 0.51
C ASP A 236 -0.82 -13.61 1.26
N GLU A 237 -0.97 -13.18 2.51
CA GLU A 237 0.08 -12.65 3.38
C GLU A 237 0.92 -11.53 2.74
N PRO A 238 0.30 -10.47 2.21
CA PRO A 238 0.99 -9.44 1.44
C PRO A 238 1.93 -8.55 2.27
N THR A 239 1.85 -8.61 3.60
CA THR A 239 2.68 -7.82 4.52
C THR A 239 4.01 -8.49 4.84
N ASN A 240 4.17 -9.78 4.53
CA ASN A 240 5.40 -10.50 4.78
C ASN A 240 6.60 -9.82 4.09
N HIS A 241 7.68 -9.61 4.84
CA HIS A 241 8.91 -8.95 4.38
C HIS A 241 8.78 -7.45 4.03
N LEU A 242 7.64 -6.79 4.29
CA LEU A 242 7.48 -5.36 4.11
C LEU A 242 7.92 -4.57 5.36
N ASP A 243 8.50 -3.39 5.13
CA ASP A 243 8.69 -2.39 6.17
C ASP A 243 7.37 -1.65 6.49
N LEU A 244 7.33 -0.96 7.61
CA LEU A 244 6.13 -0.24 8.08
C LEU A 244 5.62 0.80 7.06
N GLU A 245 6.54 1.45 6.36
CA GLU A 245 6.21 2.43 5.32
C GLU A 245 5.50 1.77 4.13
N SER A 246 5.95 0.58 3.74
CA SER A 246 5.34 -0.21 2.66
C SER A 246 3.99 -0.79 3.08
N ILE A 247 3.86 -1.29 4.32
CA ILE A 247 2.58 -1.76 4.89
C ILE A 247 1.56 -0.61 4.91
N THR A 248 1.96 0.57 5.41
CA THR A 248 1.08 1.75 5.42
C THR A 248 0.60 2.14 4.02
N SER A 249 1.50 2.05 3.03
CA SER A 249 1.15 2.35 1.63
C SER A 249 0.22 1.31 1.03
N LEU A 250 0.45 0.02 1.30
CA LEU A 250 -0.41 -1.07 0.89
C LEU A 250 -1.81 -0.91 1.49
N ASN A 251 -1.91 -0.68 2.79
CA ASN A 251 -3.17 -0.48 3.49
C ASN A 251 -4.00 0.65 2.85
N LYS A 252 -3.39 1.82 2.63
CA LYS A 252 -4.05 2.93 1.93
C LYS A 252 -4.51 2.56 0.52
N GLY A 253 -3.69 1.83 -0.22
CA GLY A 253 -4.05 1.34 -1.55
C GLY A 253 -5.25 0.41 -1.53
N LEU A 254 -5.33 -0.50 -0.55
CA LEU A 254 -6.45 -1.44 -0.39
C LEU A 254 -7.73 -0.77 0.09
N ILE A 255 -7.64 0.18 1.03
CA ILE A 255 -8.80 0.99 1.48
C ILE A 255 -9.42 1.73 0.27
N ASN A 256 -8.59 2.31 -0.59
CA ASN A 256 -9.04 3.08 -1.75
C ASN A 256 -9.49 2.23 -2.94
N PHE A 257 -9.12 0.95 -2.97
CA PHE A 257 -9.51 0.03 -4.04
C PHE A 257 -11.04 -0.15 -4.07
N LYS A 258 -11.63 -0.01 -5.25
CA LYS A 258 -13.10 -0.04 -5.44
C LYS A 258 -13.66 -1.41 -5.83
N GLY A 259 -12.80 -2.37 -6.11
CA GLY A 259 -13.21 -3.75 -6.43
C GLY A 259 -13.21 -4.67 -5.22
N PRO A 260 -13.72 -5.89 -5.39
CA PRO A 260 -13.70 -6.93 -4.36
C PRO A 260 -12.28 -7.42 -4.07
N LEU A 261 -12.08 -7.81 -2.83
CA LEU A 261 -10.81 -8.26 -2.28
C LEU A 261 -11.00 -9.53 -1.47
N LEU A 262 -10.15 -10.54 -1.69
CA LEU A 262 -9.92 -11.63 -0.75
C LEU A 262 -8.54 -11.41 -0.11
N LEU A 263 -8.49 -11.35 1.19
CA LEU A 263 -7.28 -11.06 1.97
C LEU A 263 -7.04 -12.12 3.03
N VAL A 264 -5.83 -12.63 3.08
CA VAL A 264 -5.26 -13.36 4.21
C VAL A 264 -4.12 -12.53 4.75
N SER A 265 -4.14 -12.19 6.03
CA SER A 265 -3.04 -11.49 6.69
C SER A 265 -3.06 -11.70 8.19
N HIS A 266 -1.86 -11.80 8.78
CA HIS A 266 -1.65 -11.74 10.23
C HIS A 266 -1.57 -10.29 10.75
N ASP A 267 -1.57 -9.30 9.87
CA ASP A 267 -1.59 -7.90 10.27
C ASP A 267 -3.01 -7.49 10.65
N HIS A 268 -3.25 -7.36 11.96
CA HIS A 268 -4.54 -6.98 12.54
C HIS A 268 -5.08 -5.68 11.95
N GLU A 269 -4.24 -4.65 11.85
CA GLU A 269 -4.65 -3.33 11.36
C GLU A 269 -5.05 -3.37 9.89
N LEU A 270 -4.28 -4.11 9.07
CA LEU A 270 -4.59 -4.29 7.65
C LEU A 270 -5.97 -4.94 7.47
N VAL A 271 -6.26 -6.03 8.18
CA VAL A 271 -7.56 -6.71 8.12
C VAL A 271 -8.68 -5.81 8.63
N GLN A 272 -8.50 -5.20 9.82
CA GLN A 272 -9.48 -4.33 10.47
C GLN A 272 -9.89 -3.12 9.62
N THR A 273 -8.91 -2.47 8.96
CA THR A 273 -9.16 -1.24 8.20
C THR A 273 -9.63 -1.48 6.77
N THR A 274 -9.38 -2.70 6.25
CA THR A 274 -9.64 -3.02 4.85
C THR A 274 -10.87 -3.91 4.68
N CYS A 275 -11.04 -4.93 5.54
CA CYS A 275 -12.09 -5.93 5.37
C CYS A 275 -13.38 -5.53 6.06
N SER A 276 -14.51 -5.80 5.41
CA SER A 276 -15.87 -5.55 5.91
C SER A 276 -16.66 -6.84 6.11
N ARG A 277 -16.07 -7.98 5.80
CA ARG A 277 -16.64 -9.32 5.98
C ARG A 277 -15.55 -10.30 6.36
N ILE A 278 -15.85 -11.20 7.29
CA ILE A 278 -14.92 -12.23 7.76
C ILE A 278 -15.50 -13.61 7.42
N ILE A 279 -14.64 -14.45 6.82
CA ILE A 279 -14.90 -15.87 6.59
C ILE A 279 -13.83 -16.64 7.33
N ASP A 280 -14.25 -17.51 8.25
CA ASP A 280 -13.36 -18.37 9.01
C ASP A 280 -13.53 -19.85 8.61
N ILE A 281 -12.40 -20.53 8.43
CA ILE A 281 -12.30 -21.91 8.00
C ILE A 281 -11.48 -22.68 9.05
N GLU A 282 -12.18 -23.41 9.94
CA GLU A 282 -11.56 -24.25 10.96
C GLU A 282 -11.72 -25.73 10.61
N GLY A 283 -10.67 -26.53 10.83
CA GLY A 283 -10.69 -27.95 10.52
C GLY A 283 -11.06 -28.25 9.04
N GLY A 284 -10.87 -27.28 8.16
CA GLY A 284 -11.20 -27.40 6.73
C GLY A 284 -12.69 -27.20 6.39
N VAL A 285 -13.51 -26.71 7.32
CA VAL A 285 -14.91 -26.35 7.07
C VAL A 285 -15.15 -24.87 7.37
N LYS A 286 -16.08 -24.27 6.64
CA LYS A 286 -16.47 -22.88 6.90
C LYS A 286 -17.34 -22.84 8.16
N VAL A 287 -16.78 -22.27 9.24
CA VAL A 287 -17.46 -22.15 10.54
C VAL A 287 -18.13 -20.80 10.72
N TYR A 288 -17.66 -19.79 9.99
CA TYR A 288 -18.12 -18.42 10.16
C TYR A 288 -18.16 -17.66 8.81
N ASP A 289 -19.18 -16.83 8.61
CA ASP A 289 -19.32 -15.99 7.42
C ASP A 289 -20.30 -14.84 7.75
N LYS A 290 -19.76 -13.67 8.11
CA LYS A 290 -20.57 -12.49 8.47
C LYS A 290 -19.96 -11.19 7.96
N ASP A 291 -20.86 -10.24 7.67
CA ASP A 291 -20.51 -8.85 7.35
C ASP A 291 -20.26 -8.10 8.68
N ILE A 292 -19.02 -8.20 9.19
CA ILE A 292 -18.54 -7.56 10.43
C ILE A 292 -17.09 -7.14 10.27
N SER A 293 -16.64 -6.25 11.17
CA SER A 293 -15.24 -5.89 11.31
C SER A 293 -14.42 -7.00 11.99
N TYR A 294 -13.11 -6.94 11.86
CA TYR A 294 -12.22 -7.92 12.48
C TYR A 294 -12.25 -7.86 14.03
N ASP A 295 -12.35 -6.66 14.60
CA ASP A 295 -12.47 -6.50 16.05
C ASP A 295 -13.76 -7.12 16.60
N GLU A 296 -14.89 -6.91 15.91
CA GLU A 296 -16.17 -7.54 16.28
C GLU A 296 -16.10 -9.07 16.19
N TYR A 297 -15.41 -9.61 15.19
CA TYR A 297 -15.17 -11.05 15.09
C TYR A 297 -14.37 -11.58 16.29
N ILE A 298 -13.26 -10.92 16.66
CA ILE A 298 -12.45 -11.32 17.83
C ILE A 298 -13.28 -11.28 19.13
N ASP A 299 -14.10 -10.24 19.29
CA ASP A 299 -14.99 -10.08 20.45
C ASP A 299 -16.03 -11.20 20.51
N GLU A 300 -16.56 -11.67 19.36
CA GLU A 300 -17.50 -12.81 19.31
C GLU A 300 -16.81 -14.13 19.65
N GLN A 301 -15.56 -14.36 19.23
CA GLN A 301 -14.80 -15.58 19.52
C GLN A 301 -14.32 -15.66 20.98
N SER A 302 -14.23 -14.51 21.67
CA SER A 302 -13.76 -14.43 23.07
C SER A 302 -14.86 -14.69 24.10
N LYS A 303 -16.13 -14.84 23.67
CA LYS A 303 -17.32 -15.08 24.51
C LYS A 303 -17.68 -16.55 24.57
#